data_d049548b598aee0e76465e5fe5fa9f04
#
_entry.id   d049548b598aee0e76465e5fe5fa9f04
#
_cell.length_a   1.000
_cell.length_b   1.000
_cell.length_c   1.000
_cell.angle_alpha   90.00
_cell.angle_beta   90.00
_cell.angle_gamma   90.00
#
_symmetry.space_group_name_H-M   'P 1'
#
loop_
_entity.id
_entity.type
_entity.pdbx_description
1 polymer ?
#
loop_
_entity_poly.entity_id
_entity_poly.type
_entity_poly.pdbx_seq_one_letter_code
_entity_poly.pdbx_strand_id
1 'polypeptide(L)'
;MKSLLIFITFFLTQTCSKAPYSLMKKSDLPSEIQSIYFQNWVGGQERTGGGTNFVIQFKTVLPEDMKLKSVFFRGKSADFETKPNNLYVAYYRSLPKKDFILDENPQKEYGNQAPDLKENQSQSAEIFFIKNKKTYSYKVENVDEKEMLAYPSAKPRN
;
A
#
# COMPACT_ATOMS: atom_id res chain seq x y z
N MET A 1 -4.66 -33.21 59.00
CA MET A 1 -3.67 -32.90 57.93
C MET A 1 -4.49 -32.48 56.71
N LYS A 2 -4.54 -31.15 56.40
CA LYS A 2 -5.28 -30.59 55.26
C LYS A 2 -4.30 -30.32 54.14
N SER A 3 -4.37 -31.09 53.05
CA SER A 3 -3.53 -30.93 51.87
C SER A 3 -4.08 -29.77 51.05
N LEU A 4 -3.27 -28.70 50.91
CA LEU A 4 -3.57 -27.52 50.09
C LEU A 4 -3.04 -27.77 48.68
N LEU A 5 -3.93 -28.07 47.76
CA LEU A 5 -3.63 -28.17 46.30
C LEU A 5 -3.53 -26.77 45.71
N ILE A 6 -2.31 -26.31 45.42
CA ILE A 6 -2.04 -25.05 44.71
C ILE A 6 -2.14 -25.35 43.22
N PHE A 7 -3.21 -24.89 42.55
CA PHE A 7 -3.36 -24.86 41.11
C PHE A 7 -2.57 -23.65 40.57
N ILE A 8 -1.37 -23.90 40.04
CA ILE A 8 -0.63 -22.89 39.28
C ILE A 8 -1.22 -22.88 37.86
N THR A 9 -2.07 -21.89 37.56
CA THR A 9 -2.52 -21.60 36.21
C THR A 9 -1.41 -20.89 35.46
N PHE A 10 -0.73 -21.62 34.57
CA PHE A 10 0.29 -21.10 33.67
C PHE A 10 -0.40 -20.29 32.54
N PHE A 11 -0.44 -18.98 32.70
CA PHE A 11 -0.93 -18.05 31.66
C PHE A 11 0.14 -17.99 30.56
N LEU A 12 -0.07 -18.74 29.46
CA LEU A 12 0.68 -18.62 28.23
C LEU A 12 0.32 -17.28 27.57
N THR A 13 1.07 -16.22 27.85
CA THR A 13 1.03 -14.98 27.07
C THR A 13 1.64 -15.27 25.69
N GLN A 14 0.81 -15.50 24.70
CA GLN A 14 1.23 -15.50 23.30
C GLN A 14 1.61 -14.06 22.92
N THR A 15 2.87 -13.72 23.06
CA THR A 15 3.43 -12.51 22.45
C THR A 15 3.47 -12.73 20.95
N CYS A 16 2.55 -12.10 20.23
CA CYS A 16 2.57 -12.02 18.78
C CYS A 16 3.79 -11.16 18.39
N SER A 17 4.97 -11.77 18.30
CA SER A 17 6.17 -11.11 17.81
C SER A 17 6.02 -10.88 16.31
N LYS A 18 5.77 -9.63 15.91
CA LYS A 18 5.95 -9.21 14.51
C LYS A 18 7.38 -9.59 14.14
N ALA A 19 7.53 -10.37 13.07
CA ALA A 19 8.85 -10.77 12.58
C ALA A 19 9.69 -9.51 12.37
N PRO A 20 10.91 -9.45 12.94
CA PRO A 20 11.76 -8.28 12.80
C PRO A 20 12.15 -8.13 11.32
N TYR A 21 11.66 -7.07 10.67
CA TYR A 21 12.15 -6.70 9.36
C TYR A 21 13.54 -6.13 9.49
N SER A 22 14.47 -6.62 8.68
CA SER A 22 15.81 -6.02 8.61
C SER A 22 15.76 -4.79 7.69
N LEU A 23 16.15 -3.64 8.22
CA LEU A 23 16.28 -2.41 7.43
C LEU A 23 17.40 -2.55 6.40
N MET A 24 17.08 -2.26 5.14
CA MET A 24 17.99 -2.28 4.01
C MET A 24 18.46 -0.86 3.72
N LYS A 25 19.76 -0.66 3.55
CA LYS A 25 20.31 0.62 3.11
C LYS A 25 20.27 0.68 1.57
N LYS A 26 20.37 1.90 1.02
CA LYS A 26 20.41 2.09 -0.43
C LYS A 26 21.58 1.35 -1.09
N SER A 27 22.71 1.24 -0.39
CA SER A 27 23.90 0.47 -0.81
C SER A 27 23.66 -1.04 -0.92
N ASP A 28 22.66 -1.55 -0.22
CA ASP A 28 22.39 -2.99 -0.13
C ASP A 28 21.35 -3.43 -1.18
N LEU A 29 20.80 -2.47 -1.93
CA LEU A 29 19.90 -2.76 -3.03
C LEU A 29 20.66 -3.46 -4.16
N PRO A 30 20.13 -4.55 -4.70
CA PRO A 30 20.81 -5.37 -5.71
C PRO A 30 20.85 -4.71 -7.09
N SER A 31 20.06 -3.69 -7.27
CA SER A 31 19.98 -2.90 -8.49
C SER A 31 19.66 -1.46 -8.13
N GLU A 32 20.23 -0.54 -8.90
CA GLU A 32 19.93 0.88 -8.74
C GLU A 32 18.49 1.17 -9.15
N ILE A 33 17.79 1.94 -8.32
CA ILE A 33 16.47 2.44 -8.66
C ILE A 33 16.62 3.51 -9.73
N GLN A 34 16.03 3.28 -10.89
CA GLN A 34 16.00 4.22 -11.99
C GLN A 34 14.97 5.32 -11.77
N SER A 35 13.78 4.91 -11.34
CA SER A 35 12.69 5.84 -11.00
C SER A 35 11.79 5.26 -9.92
N ILE A 36 11.26 6.15 -9.08
CA ILE A 36 10.24 5.83 -8.10
C ILE A 36 9.28 7.00 -8.05
N TYR A 37 7.99 6.73 -8.20
CA TYR A 37 6.95 7.75 -8.18
C TYR A 37 5.59 7.14 -7.87
N PHE A 38 4.65 7.98 -7.51
CA PHE A 38 3.25 7.61 -7.51
C PHE A 38 2.46 8.48 -8.50
N GLN A 39 1.35 7.94 -8.95
CA GLN A 39 0.48 8.62 -9.90
C GLN A 39 -0.98 8.34 -9.54
N ASN A 40 -1.70 9.40 -9.27
CA ASN A 40 -3.13 9.31 -9.02
C ASN A 40 -3.89 9.14 -10.33
N TRP A 41 -5.01 8.44 -10.29
CA TRP A 41 -5.88 8.29 -11.44
C TRP A 41 -7.35 8.39 -11.04
N VAL A 42 -8.16 8.86 -11.97
CA VAL A 42 -9.62 8.99 -11.82
C VAL A 42 -10.27 8.28 -12.99
N GLY A 43 -11.26 7.45 -12.72
CA GLY A 43 -12.10 6.83 -13.73
C GLY A 43 -13.07 7.82 -14.34
N GLY A 44 -13.33 7.70 -15.65
CA GLY A 44 -14.20 8.61 -16.39
C GLY A 44 -15.69 8.50 -16.08
N GLN A 45 -16.10 7.52 -15.29
CA GLN A 45 -17.49 7.38 -14.82
C GLN A 45 -17.52 7.49 -13.29
N GLU A 46 -18.54 8.12 -12.73
CA GLU A 46 -18.72 8.30 -11.27
C GLU A 46 -18.60 7.00 -10.48
N ARG A 47 -19.03 5.88 -11.06
CA ARG A 47 -18.99 4.55 -10.43
C ARG A 47 -17.66 3.83 -10.55
N THR A 48 -16.71 4.31 -11.35
CA THR A 48 -15.41 3.64 -11.53
C THR A 48 -14.41 3.97 -10.44
N GLY A 49 -14.67 5.02 -9.64
CA GLY A 49 -13.78 5.42 -8.57
C GLY A 49 -12.45 5.96 -9.09
N GLY A 50 -11.43 5.82 -8.31
CA GLY A 50 -10.09 6.27 -8.61
C GLY A 50 -9.04 5.42 -7.89
N GLY A 51 -7.83 5.92 -7.83
CA GLY A 51 -6.77 5.25 -7.10
C GLY A 51 -5.42 5.90 -7.27
N THR A 52 -4.42 5.21 -6.76
CA THR A 52 -3.02 5.59 -6.88
C THR A 52 -2.22 4.39 -7.37
N ASN A 53 -1.40 4.59 -8.38
CA ASN A 53 -0.41 3.63 -8.84
C ASN A 53 0.92 4.02 -8.23
N PHE A 54 1.53 3.14 -7.45
CA PHE A 54 2.89 3.31 -6.96
C PHE A 54 3.83 2.53 -7.86
N VAL A 55 4.82 3.21 -8.43
CA VAL A 55 5.68 2.66 -9.47
C VAL A 55 7.13 2.72 -9.03
N ILE A 56 7.83 1.60 -9.19
CA ILE A 56 9.27 1.52 -9.04
C ILE A 56 9.87 0.83 -10.25
N GLN A 57 10.93 1.40 -10.81
CA GLN A 57 11.69 0.83 -11.91
C GLN A 57 13.16 0.69 -11.51
N PHE A 58 13.72 -0.48 -11.79
CA PHE A 58 15.14 -0.76 -11.58
C PHE A 58 15.91 -0.69 -12.90
N LYS A 59 17.18 -0.27 -12.84
CA LYS A 59 18.05 -0.26 -14.02
C LYS A 59 18.31 -1.66 -14.58
N THR A 60 18.42 -2.66 -13.69
CA THR A 60 18.67 -4.06 -14.06
C THR A 60 17.63 -4.97 -13.42
N VAL A 61 17.51 -6.17 -13.93
CA VAL A 61 16.65 -7.22 -13.35
C VAL A 61 17.11 -7.51 -11.93
N LEU A 62 16.15 -7.70 -11.01
CA LEU A 62 16.45 -8.15 -9.67
C LEU A 62 17.01 -9.59 -9.70
N PRO A 63 17.98 -9.94 -8.83
CA PRO A 63 18.48 -11.30 -8.71
C PRO A 63 17.35 -12.30 -8.41
N GLU A 64 17.51 -13.55 -8.83
CA GLU A 64 16.50 -14.61 -8.66
C GLU A 64 16.17 -14.90 -7.18
N ASP A 65 17.15 -14.70 -6.29
CA ASP A 65 17.00 -14.88 -4.86
C ASP A 65 16.25 -13.73 -4.17
N MET A 66 15.95 -12.65 -4.91
CA MET A 66 15.26 -11.46 -4.40
C MET A 66 13.97 -11.15 -5.17
N LYS A 67 12.90 -10.91 -4.42
CA LYS A 67 11.59 -10.51 -4.96
C LYS A 67 11.10 -9.25 -4.29
N LEU A 68 10.59 -8.31 -5.08
CA LEU A 68 9.82 -7.19 -4.58
C LEU A 68 8.46 -7.71 -4.13
N LYS A 69 8.08 -7.47 -2.87
CA LYS A 69 6.85 -8.00 -2.29
C LYS A 69 5.74 -6.96 -2.32
N SER A 70 5.86 -5.96 -1.49
CA SER A 70 4.79 -4.98 -1.25
C SER A 70 5.36 -3.61 -0.90
N VAL A 71 4.50 -2.60 -0.92
CA VAL A 71 4.82 -1.26 -0.46
C VAL A 71 3.75 -0.77 0.52
N PHE A 72 4.20 -0.14 1.60
CA PHE A 72 3.34 0.59 2.51
C PHE A 72 3.47 2.08 2.18
N PHE A 73 2.37 2.68 1.78
CA PHE A 73 2.31 4.07 1.35
C PHE A 73 0.99 4.71 1.78
N ARG A 74 1.05 5.91 2.37
CA ARG A 74 -0.12 6.66 2.84
C ARG A 74 -1.08 5.84 3.72
N GLY A 75 -0.52 5.02 4.62
CA GLY A 75 -1.31 4.22 5.57
C GLY A 75 -1.90 2.92 5.01
N LYS A 76 -1.64 2.59 3.73
CA LYS A 76 -2.14 1.39 3.07
C LYS A 76 -1.00 0.53 2.55
N SER A 77 -1.22 -0.78 2.47
CA SER A 77 -0.26 -1.73 1.88
C SER A 77 -0.82 -2.30 0.58
N ALA A 78 0.05 -2.44 -0.43
CA ALA A 78 -0.30 -3.10 -1.68
C ALA A 78 0.87 -3.94 -2.18
N ASP A 79 0.56 -5.08 -2.82
CA ASP A 79 1.57 -5.95 -3.40
C ASP A 79 1.99 -5.43 -4.79
N PHE A 80 3.25 -5.70 -5.16
CA PHE A 80 3.75 -5.32 -6.46
C PHE A 80 3.40 -6.36 -7.53
N GLU A 81 2.94 -5.88 -8.67
CA GLU A 81 2.88 -6.63 -9.92
C GLU A 81 4.12 -6.32 -10.76
N THR A 82 4.74 -7.35 -11.29
CA THR A 82 5.87 -7.21 -12.22
C THR A 82 5.35 -6.90 -13.62
N LYS A 83 5.94 -5.90 -14.26
CA LYS A 83 5.70 -5.50 -15.66
C LYS A 83 7.00 -5.62 -16.45
N PRO A 84 6.96 -5.57 -17.79
CA PRO A 84 8.17 -5.54 -18.63
C PRO A 84 9.13 -4.41 -18.23
N ASN A 85 10.39 -4.53 -18.63
CA ASN A 85 11.43 -3.50 -18.43
C ASN A 85 11.76 -3.21 -16.94
N ASN A 86 11.77 -4.23 -16.09
CA ASN A 86 12.09 -4.12 -14.66
C ASN A 86 11.19 -3.13 -13.91
N LEU A 87 9.96 -2.99 -14.40
CA LEU A 87 8.93 -2.12 -13.83
C LEU A 87 8.05 -2.91 -12.88
N TYR A 88 7.78 -2.34 -11.71
CA TYR A 88 6.91 -2.91 -10.69
C TYR A 88 5.87 -1.88 -10.32
N VAL A 89 4.61 -2.30 -10.24
CA VAL A 89 3.48 -1.42 -9.97
C VAL A 89 2.63 -1.99 -8.85
N ALA A 90 2.37 -1.19 -7.84
CA ALA A 90 1.41 -1.51 -6.78
C ALA A 90 0.16 -0.61 -6.94
N TYR A 91 -1.02 -1.21 -6.88
CA TYR A 91 -2.28 -0.53 -7.16
C TYR A 91 -3.06 -0.31 -5.86
N TYR A 92 -3.32 0.95 -5.55
CA TYR A 92 -4.23 1.37 -4.49
C TYR A 92 -5.53 1.85 -5.12
N ARG A 93 -6.60 1.10 -4.91
CA ARG A 93 -7.93 1.50 -5.39
C ARG A 93 -8.67 2.24 -4.28
N SER A 94 -9.27 3.37 -4.63
CA SER A 94 -10.28 4.02 -3.82
C SER A 94 -11.66 3.59 -4.32
N LEU A 95 -12.54 3.27 -3.38
CA LEU A 95 -13.93 3.01 -3.72
C LEU A 95 -14.54 4.26 -4.35
N PRO A 96 -15.51 4.12 -5.26
CA PRO A 96 -16.26 5.26 -5.74
C PRO A 96 -16.86 5.98 -4.54
N LYS A 97 -16.85 7.31 -4.57
CA LYS A 97 -17.56 8.10 -3.57
C LYS A 97 -18.99 7.63 -3.59
N LYS A 98 -19.56 7.30 -2.43
CA LYS A 98 -21.00 7.06 -2.34
C LYS A 98 -21.70 8.28 -2.91
N ASP A 99 -22.63 8.05 -3.84
CA ASP A 99 -23.47 9.11 -4.37
C ASP A 99 -24.06 9.87 -3.19
N PHE A 100 -23.93 11.20 -3.21
CA PHE A 100 -24.69 12.03 -2.29
C PHE A 100 -26.14 11.74 -2.55
N ILE A 101 -26.84 11.19 -1.58
CA ILE A 101 -28.28 11.01 -1.67
C ILE A 101 -28.85 12.43 -1.54
N LEU A 102 -29.23 13.01 -2.66
CA LEU A 102 -30.10 14.17 -2.66
C LEU A 102 -31.48 13.65 -2.26
N ASP A 103 -31.79 13.70 -0.99
CA ASP A 103 -33.12 13.36 -0.46
C ASP A 103 -33.86 14.68 -0.21
N GLU A 104 -35.14 14.73 -0.57
CA GLU A 104 -36.01 15.89 -0.27
C GLU A 104 -36.13 16.16 1.25
N ASN A 105 -35.66 15.24 2.07
CA ASN A 105 -35.61 15.39 3.53
C ASN A 105 -34.24 15.94 3.98
N PRO A 106 -34.16 17.21 4.45
CA PRO A 106 -32.90 17.82 4.88
C PRO A 106 -32.17 17.05 6.00
N GLN A 107 -32.90 16.29 6.83
CA GLN A 107 -32.30 15.51 7.92
C GLN A 107 -31.49 14.31 7.40
N LYS A 108 -31.77 13.81 6.20
CA LYS A 108 -31.00 12.76 5.58
C LYS A 108 -29.76 13.28 4.84
N GLU A 109 -29.80 14.53 4.37
CA GLU A 109 -28.62 15.22 3.82
C GLU A 109 -27.55 15.48 4.87
N TYR A 110 -27.92 15.77 6.13
CA TYR A 110 -26.97 15.94 7.24
C TYR A 110 -26.23 14.66 7.64
N GLY A 111 -26.61 13.49 7.14
CA GLY A 111 -25.93 12.23 7.33
C GLY A 111 -24.72 12.01 6.39
N ASN A 112 -24.50 12.89 5.42
CA ASN A 112 -23.32 12.85 4.57
C ASN A 112 -22.09 13.28 5.39
N GLN A 113 -21.34 12.31 5.90
CA GLN A 113 -20.08 12.59 6.55
C GLN A 113 -19.19 13.35 5.58
N ALA A 114 -18.66 14.49 6.00
CA ALA A 114 -17.61 15.18 5.25
C ALA A 114 -16.51 14.16 4.89
N PRO A 115 -16.00 14.20 3.66
CA PRO A 115 -14.93 13.30 3.25
C PRO A 115 -13.80 13.41 4.28
N ASP A 116 -13.32 12.26 4.73
CA ASP A 116 -12.24 12.20 5.73
C ASP A 116 -10.98 12.77 5.07
N LEU A 117 -10.77 14.09 5.22
CA LEU A 117 -9.67 14.85 4.63
C LEU A 117 -8.31 14.52 5.24
N LYS A 118 -8.26 13.55 6.15
CA LYS A 118 -7.02 13.04 6.74
C LYS A 118 -6.48 11.84 5.96
N GLU A 119 -6.49 11.88 4.64
CA GLU A 119 -5.59 11.03 3.90
C GLU A 119 -4.17 11.45 4.27
N ASN A 120 -3.43 10.52 4.86
CA ASN A 120 -2.05 10.75 5.27
C ASN A 120 -1.23 11.18 4.04
N GLN A 121 -0.99 12.49 3.90
CA GLN A 121 -0.29 13.09 2.76
C GLN A 121 1.21 12.80 2.77
N SER A 122 1.66 11.85 3.60
CA SER A 122 3.05 11.44 3.64
C SER A 122 3.53 11.03 2.25
N GLN A 123 4.61 11.65 1.79
CA GLN A 123 5.33 11.23 0.59
C GLN A 123 6.35 10.14 0.87
N SER A 124 6.40 9.61 2.09
CA SER A 124 7.28 8.50 2.45
C SER A 124 6.62 7.17 2.15
N ALA A 125 7.43 6.22 1.70
CA ALA A 125 7.00 4.85 1.44
C ALA A 125 7.98 3.86 2.09
N GLU A 126 7.48 2.71 2.48
CA GLU A 126 8.29 1.58 2.94
C GLU A 126 8.09 0.39 1.99
N ILE A 127 9.17 -0.01 1.32
CA ILE A 127 9.18 -1.04 0.30
C ILE A 127 9.71 -2.32 0.90
N PHE A 128 8.99 -3.43 0.73
CA PHE A 128 9.34 -4.72 1.28
C PHE A 128 9.86 -5.67 0.20
N PHE A 129 10.99 -6.29 0.49
CA PHE A 129 11.66 -7.29 -0.33
C PHE A 129 11.69 -8.62 0.40
N ILE A 130 11.66 -9.70 -0.35
CA ILE A 130 11.98 -11.04 0.15
C ILE A 130 13.30 -11.47 -0.48
N LYS A 131 14.28 -11.79 0.37
CA LYS A 131 15.57 -12.39 -0.04
C LYS A 131 15.87 -13.59 0.85
N ASN A 132 16.14 -14.75 0.26
CA ASN A 132 16.43 -15.97 0.99
C ASN A 132 15.39 -16.27 2.09
N LYS A 133 14.10 -16.13 1.80
CA LYS A 133 12.96 -16.33 2.72
C LYS A 133 12.91 -15.33 3.91
N LYS A 134 13.77 -14.32 3.94
CA LYS A 134 13.74 -13.24 4.93
C LYS A 134 13.16 -11.99 4.31
N THR A 135 12.40 -11.23 5.11
CA THR A 135 11.82 -9.95 4.67
C THR A 135 12.72 -8.81 5.09
N TYR A 136 12.97 -7.92 4.14
CA TYR A 136 13.73 -6.69 4.32
C TYR A 136 12.83 -5.50 3.96
N SER A 137 13.06 -4.37 4.60
CA SER A 137 12.37 -3.12 4.24
C SER A 137 13.37 -2.05 3.82
N TYR A 138 12.97 -1.26 2.83
CA TYR A 138 13.69 -0.09 2.35
C TYR A 138 12.77 1.13 2.41
N LYS A 139 13.20 2.16 3.14
CA LYS A 139 12.43 3.39 3.32
C LYS A 139 12.82 4.44 2.29
N VAL A 140 11.83 5.01 1.64
CA VAL A 140 11.96 6.16 0.73
C VAL A 140 11.23 7.33 1.36
N GLU A 141 11.90 8.47 1.55
CA GLU A 141 11.31 9.60 2.28
C GLU A 141 10.53 10.55 1.38
N ASN A 142 10.98 10.74 0.14
CA ASN A 142 10.32 11.62 -0.82
C ASN A 142 10.06 10.84 -2.10
N VAL A 143 8.80 10.47 -2.31
CA VAL A 143 8.34 9.83 -3.55
C VAL A 143 7.72 10.90 -4.42
N ASP A 144 8.20 11.01 -5.66
CA ASP A 144 7.70 12.01 -6.61
C ASP A 144 6.26 11.73 -7.01
N GLU A 145 5.45 12.78 -7.12
CA GLU A 145 4.11 12.70 -7.68
C GLU A 145 4.13 13.04 -9.17
N LYS A 146 3.58 12.15 -10.00
CA LYS A 146 3.33 12.44 -11.42
C LYS A 146 1.94 12.99 -11.65
N GLU A 147 1.79 13.71 -12.77
CA GLU A 147 0.49 14.22 -13.20
C GLU A 147 -0.60 13.14 -13.18
N MET A 148 -1.77 13.53 -12.72
CA MET A 148 -2.91 12.62 -12.58
C MET A 148 -3.37 12.09 -13.95
N LEU A 149 -3.64 10.79 -14.00
CA LEU A 149 -4.24 10.15 -15.18
C LEU A 149 -5.77 10.24 -15.11
N ALA A 150 -6.36 10.91 -16.08
CA ALA A 150 -7.80 10.85 -16.32
C ALA A 150 -8.07 9.75 -17.35
N TYR A 151 -8.74 8.67 -16.94
CA TYR A 151 -9.18 7.65 -17.89
C TYR A 151 -10.49 8.09 -18.53
N PRO A 152 -10.60 8.01 -19.87
CA PRO A 152 -11.87 8.31 -20.55
C PRO A 152 -12.96 7.32 -20.11
N SER A 153 -14.21 7.73 -20.22
CA SER A 153 -15.38 6.96 -19.78
C SER A 153 -15.58 5.61 -20.50
N ALA A 154 -14.87 5.38 -21.59
CA ALA A 154 -14.85 4.10 -22.29
C ALA A 154 -13.40 3.67 -22.56
N LYS A 155 -13.07 2.44 -22.16
CA LYS A 155 -11.84 1.80 -22.61
C LYS A 155 -11.97 1.58 -24.11
N PRO A 156 -10.98 1.98 -24.94
CA PRO A 156 -10.99 1.62 -26.36
C PRO A 156 -11.13 0.09 -26.47
N ARG A 157 -12.13 -0.36 -27.20
CA ARG A 157 -12.24 -1.79 -27.55
C ARG A 157 -11.20 -2.05 -28.62
N ASN A 158 -10.14 -2.75 -28.27
CA ASN A 158 -9.26 -3.42 -29.21
C ASN A 158 -9.90 -4.74 -29.60
#